data_a349e0783533797481cc7fbf880fc1b1
#
_entry.id   a349e0783533797481cc7fbf880fc1b1
#
_cell.length_a   1.000
_cell.length_b   1.000
_cell.length_c   1.000
_cell.angle_alpha   90.00
_cell.angle_beta   90.00
_cell.angle_gamma   90.00
#
_symmetry.space_group_name_H-M   'P 1'
#
loop_
_entity.id
_entity.type
_entity.pdbx_description
1 polymer ?
#
loop_
_entity_poly.entity_id
_entity_poly.type
_entity_poly.pdbx_seq_one_letter_code
_entity_poly.pdbx_strand_id
1 'polypeptide(L)'
;MLFKALIRPAMFRTSANDPEIAHHWLMNRMATLSHSQTALKIIEAANAYKSPALERDIFGVHFPNPVGLAGGFDKNGIALPALAALGFGFIEAGTVTRYAQPGNARPRIFRLSVDNALINRMGFPNDGADAIHERLARLKKPAIPIGWSIGKSKVTPQEEAIEDYLYSLRKLYDFSDFFTVNVSSPNTPGLRKLQDKEPLDQLLQAIVQESEALAQRTDSPTAKAVLVKIAPDLTEDQLDDVIEVCLQRNIRGIIATNTTLARTGLRQTSSESGGLSGRPLHTRSLEVIRYLSQHLDNKIPIIGVGVSSGPMTPGEP
;
A
#
# COMPACT_ATOMS: atom_id res chain seq x y z
N MET A 1 -8.60 -17.33 17.93
CA MET A 1 -9.45 -16.94 19.08
C MET A 1 -8.69 -16.11 20.11
N LEU A 2 -7.47 -16.46 20.50
CA LEU A 2 -6.65 -15.76 21.52
C LEU A 2 -6.49 -14.25 21.29
N PHE A 3 -6.23 -13.83 20.05
CA PHE A 3 -6.09 -12.41 19.70
C PHE A 3 -7.35 -11.61 20.03
N LYS A 4 -8.53 -12.09 19.58
CA LYS A 4 -9.81 -11.37 19.80
C LYS A 4 -10.22 -11.34 21.27
N ALA A 5 -9.91 -12.40 22.03
CA ALA A 5 -10.35 -12.53 23.41
C ALA A 5 -9.43 -11.86 24.44
N LEU A 6 -8.12 -11.85 24.23
CA LEU A 6 -7.15 -11.37 25.20
C LEU A 6 -6.26 -10.23 24.67
N ILE A 7 -5.61 -10.42 23.53
CA ILE A 7 -4.58 -9.47 23.05
C ILE A 7 -5.22 -8.15 22.64
N ARG A 8 -6.30 -8.20 21.85
CA ARG A 8 -6.99 -6.99 21.37
C ARG A 8 -7.56 -6.13 22.51
N PRO A 9 -8.31 -6.66 23.50
CA PRO A 9 -8.80 -5.87 24.61
C PRO A 9 -7.66 -5.25 25.45
N ALA A 10 -6.60 -6.01 25.72
CA ALA A 10 -5.44 -5.51 26.47
C ALA A 10 -4.76 -4.38 25.71
N MET A 11 -4.50 -4.54 24.42
CA MET A 11 -3.87 -3.54 23.57
C MET A 11 -4.67 -2.23 23.53
N PHE A 12 -6.00 -2.30 23.38
CA PHE A 12 -6.84 -1.10 23.35
C PHE A 12 -7.01 -0.46 24.73
N ARG A 13 -6.99 -1.24 25.80
CA ARG A 13 -6.98 -0.70 27.17
C ARG A 13 -5.70 0.12 27.46
N THR A 14 -4.55 -0.40 27.07
CA THR A 14 -3.25 0.27 27.28
C THR A 14 -3.04 1.49 26.37
N SER A 15 -3.75 1.56 25.23
CA SER A 15 -3.69 2.70 24.29
C SER A 15 -4.81 3.72 24.49
N ALA A 16 -5.51 3.73 25.60
CA ALA A 16 -6.65 4.60 25.88
C ALA A 16 -7.73 4.56 24.75
N ASN A 17 -7.91 3.42 24.10
CA ASN A 17 -8.75 3.20 22.92
C ASN A 17 -8.36 4.00 21.65
N ASP A 18 -7.21 4.66 21.64
CA ASP A 18 -6.69 5.34 20.45
C ASP A 18 -6.07 4.29 19.48
N PRO A 19 -6.60 4.15 18.26
CA PRO A 19 -6.10 3.17 17.29
C PRO A 19 -4.71 3.51 16.76
N GLU A 20 -4.31 4.78 16.73
CA GLU A 20 -2.97 5.18 16.29
C GLU A 20 -1.91 4.85 17.36
N ILE A 21 -2.21 5.07 18.64
CA ILE A 21 -1.34 4.67 19.75
C ILE A 21 -1.18 3.14 19.77
N ALA A 22 -2.28 2.39 19.60
CA ALA A 22 -2.24 0.94 19.51
C ALA A 22 -1.37 0.44 18.36
N HIS A 23 -1.49 1.08 17.18
CA HIS A 23 -0.67 0.77 16.02
C HIS A 23 0.81 1.03 16.28
N HIS A 24 1.18 2.20 16.81
CA HIS A 24 2.57 2.53 17.14
C HIS A 24 3.17 1.56 18.16
N TRP A 25 2.41 1.19 19.18
CA TRP A 25 2.85 0.19 20.15
C TRP A 25 3.16 -1.15 19.47
N LEU A 26 2.27 -1.63 18.62
CA LEU A 26 2.48 -2.86 17.87
C LEU A 26 3.71 -2.77 16.96
N MET A 27 3.83 -1.70 16.17
CA MET A 27 4.94 -1.51 15.24
C MET A 27 6.29 -1.46 15.95
N ASN A 28 6.40 -0.82 17.11
CA ASN A 28 7.62 -0.81 17.91
C ASN A 28 8.00 -2.20 18.42
N ARG A 29 7.02 -3.03 18.81
CA ARG A 29 7.28 -4.43 19.19
C ARG A 29 7.73 -5.27 17.99
N MET A 30 7.08 -5.13 16.85
CA MET A 30 7.47 -5.80 15.61
C MET A 30 8.86 -5.36 15.14
N ALA A 31 9.20 -4.09 15.27
CA ALA A 31 10.54 -3.57 14.98
C ALA A 31 11.60 -4.22 15.87
N THR A 32 11.36 -4.33 17.17
CA THR A 32 12.25 -5.04 18.10
C THR A 32 12.42 -6.52 17.69
N LEU A 33 11.32 -7.21 17.38
CA LEU A 33 11.35 -8.61 16.94
C LEU A 33 12.10 -8.80 15.61
N SER A 34 12.10 -7.80 14.73
CA SER A 34 12.81 -7.83 13.45
C SER A 34 14.32 -8.03 13.57
N HIS A 35 14.90 -7.73 14.73
CA HIS A 35 16.32 -7.93 15.01
C HIS A 35 16.64 -9.31 15.61
N SER A 36 15.65 -10.14 15.93
CA SER A 36 15.85 -11.48 16.54
C SER A 36 15.57 -12.62 15.57
N GLN A 37 16.60 -13.23 15.02
CA GLN A 37 16.46 -14.35 14.09
C GLN A 37 15.66 -15.53 14.71
N THR A 38 15.85 -15.78 16.00
CA THR A 38 15.10 -16.84 16.71
C THR A 38 13.62 -16.52 16.80
N ALA A 39 13.27 -15.28 17.16
CA ALA A 39 11.87 -14.84 17.21
C ALA A 39 11.21 -14.92 15.82
N LEU A 40 11.91 -14.46 14.76
CA LEU A 40 11.40 -14.52 13.39
C LEU A 40 11.11 -15.96 12.96
N LYS A 41 12.00 -16.93 13.23
CA LYS A 41 11.78 -18.34 12.91
C LYS A 41 10.58 -18.93 13.66
N ILE A 42 10.40 -18.58 14.93
CA ILE A 42 9.24 -19.05 15.72
C ILE A 42 7.94 -18.48 15.15
N ILE A 43 7.91 -17.20 14.81
CA ILE A 43 6.73 -16.54 14.24
C ILE A 43 6.41 -17.16 12.86
N GLU A 44 7.42 -17.36 12.01
CA GLU A 44 7.26 -17.98 10.69
C GLU A 44 6.72 -19.41 10.81
N ALA A 45 7.30 -20.22 11.68
CA ALA A 45 6.85 -21.61 11.89
C ALA A 45 5.39 -21.69 12.37
N ALA A 46 4.91 -20.69 13.10
CA ALA A 46 3.55 -20.66 13.62
C ALA A 46 2.51 -20.09 12.62
N ASN A 47 2.93 -19.32 11.62
CA ASN A 47 2.01 -18.56 10.77
C ASN A 47 2.18 -18.83 9.28
N ALA A 48 3.38 -19.16 8.79
CA ALA A 48 3.60 -19.33 7.36
C ALA A 48 2.98 -20.62 6.83
N TYR A 49 2.12 -20.46 5.84
CA TYR A 49 1.60 -21.58 5.07
C TYR A 49 2.28 -21.59 3.69
N LYS A 50 3.02 -22.67 3.41
CA LYS A 50 3.79 -22.81 2.16
C LYS A 50 3.12 -23.89 1.30
N SER A 51 2.79 -23.52 0.06
CA SER A 51 2.22 -24.43 -0.93
C SER A 51 2.58 -23.98 -2.33
N PRO A 52 3.18 -24.83 -3.19
CA PRO A 52 3.47 -24.47 -4.57
C PRO A 52 2.23 -24.02 -5.37
N ALA A 53 1.05 -24.49 -4.98
CA ALA A 53 -0.21 -24.10 -5.62
C ALA A 53 -0.56 -22.61 -5.41
N LEU A 54 0.03 -21.95 -4.40
CA LEU A 54 -0.18 -20.54 -4.10
C LEU A 54 0.86 -19.63 -4.71
N GLU A 55 1.98 -20.18 -5.16
CA GLU A 55 3.06 -19.41 -5.76
C GLU A 55 2.63 -18.77 -7.09
N ARG A 56 3.06 -17.54 -7.31
CA ARG A 56 2.78 -16.80 -8.54
C ARG A 56 4.01 -16.00 -8.98
N ASP A 57 4.33 -16.06 -10.25
CA ASP A 57 5.31 -15.20 -10.90
C ASP A 57 4.57 -14.12 -11.69
N ILE A 58 4.61 -12.88 -11.21
CA ILE A 58 3.87 -11.76 -11.78
C ILE A 58 4.83 -10.59 -11.98
N PHE A 59 4.78 -9.95 -13.12
CA PHE A 59 5.66 -8.81 -13.52
C PHE A 59 7.16 -9.01 -13.20
N GLY A 60 7.65 -10.25 -13.30
CA GLY A 60 9.05 -10.60 -13.04
C GLY A 60 9.40 -10.76 -11.55
N VAL A 61 8.41 -10.79 -10.68
CA VAL A 61 8.57 -10.97 -9.22
C VAL A 61 7.89 -12.27 -8.79
N HIS A 62 8.61 -13.08 -8.00
CA HIS A 62 8.08 -14.32 -7.42
C HIS A 62 7.36 -14.05 -6.10
N PHE A 63 6.08 -14.41 -6.01
CA PHE A 63 5.22 -14.29 -4.84
C PHE A 63 4.96 -15.69 -4.25
N PRO A 64 5.39 -16.01 -3.02
CA PRO A 64 5.17 -17.33 -2.40
C PRO A 64 3.70 -17.61 -2.06
N ASN A 65 2.87 -16.58 -1.98
CA ASN A 65 1.42 -16.67 -1.90
C ASN A 65 0.77 -15.34 -2.28
N PRO A 66 -0.54 -15.33 -2.65
CA PRO A 66 -1.20 -14.12 -3.16
C PRO A 66 -1.66 -13.12 -2.09
N VAL A 67 -1.43 -13.39 -0.80
CA VAL A 67 -1.92 -12.55 0.30
C VAL A 67 -0.83 -11.59 0.73
N GLY A 68 -1.01 -10.30 0.47
CA GLY A 68 -0.06 -9.25 0.84
C GLY A 68 -0.54 -8.33 1.95
N LEU A 69 0.39 -7.64 2.57
CA LEU A 69 0.12 -6.54 3.49
C LEU A 69 0.04 -5.24 2.70
N ALA A 70 -1.12 -4.57 2.76
CA ALA A 70 -1.36 -3.32 2.02
C ALA A 70 -0.58 -2.13 2.58
N GLY A 71 -0.26 -1.18 1.71
CA GLY A 71 0.41 0.08 2.04
C GLY A 71 -0.32 0.89 3.10
N GLY A 72 0.47 1.57 3.93
CA GLY A 72 -0.02 2.38 5.05
C GLY A 72 0.09 1.69 6.41
N PHE A 73 0.42 0.40 6.49
CA PHE A 73 0.65 -0.29 7.75
C PHE A 73 2.08 -0.04 8.28
N ASP A 74 3.10 -0.41 7.54
CA ASP A 74 4.49 -0.03 7.85
C ASP A 74 4.96 1.08 6.90
N LYS A 75 4.76 2.33 7.32
CA LYS A 75 5.05 3.50 6.48
C LYS A 75 6.54 3.77 6.33
N ASN A 76 7.31 3.32 7.31
CA ASN A 76 8.73 3.65 7.45
C ASN A 76 9.67 2.44 7.28
N GLY A 77 9.13 1.27 6.98
CA GLY A 77 9.92 0.04 6.82
C GLY A 77 10.63 -0.41 8.09
N ILE A 78 10.03 -0.16 9.27
CA ILE A 78 10.68 -0.46 10.56
C ILE A 78 10.55 -1.91 10.98
N ALA A 79 9.58 -2.64 10.44
CA ALA A 79 9.23 -3.97 10.92
C ALA A 79 9.09 -5.02 9.80
N LEU A 80 9.67 -4.77 8.61
CA LEU A 80 9.54 -5.65 7.45
C LEU A 80 9.88 -7.12 7.73
N PRO A 81 10.99 -7.49 8.44
CA PRO A 81 11.28 -8.88 8.74
C PRO A 81 10.23 -9.56 9.62
N ALA A 82 9.73 -8.87 10.65
CA ALA A 82 8.73 -9.44 11.55
C ALA A 82 7.35 -9.55 10.88
N LEU A 83 6.98 -8.59 10.02
CA LEU A 83 5.76 -8.64 9.23
C LEU A 83 5.82 -9.78 8.19
N ALA A 84 6.96 -9.97 7.53
CA ALA A 84 7.17 -11.10 6.62
C ALA A 84 7.02 -12.46 7.32
N ALA A 85 7.55 -12.58 8.55
CA ALA A 85 7.43 -13.80 9.35
C ALA A 85 5.97 -14.15 9.72
N LEU A 86 5.02 -13.20 9.62
CA LEU A 86 3.58 -13.48 9.78
C LEU A 86 2.97 -14.28 8.62
N GLY A 87 3.74 -14.58 7.56
CA GLY A 87 3.31 -15.42 6.46
C GLY A 87 2.70 -14.70 5.27
N PHE A 88 2.83 -13.36 5.19
CA PHE A 88 2.46 -12.63 3.97
C PHE A 88 3.32 -13.04 2.78
N GLY A 89 2.73 -13.11 1.61
CA GLY A 89 3.43 -13.37 0.35
C GLY A 89 4.18 -12.15 -0.19
N PHE A 90 3.80 -10.95 0.23
CA PHE A 90 4.47 -9.69 -0.09
C PHE A 90 4.06 -8.58 0.89
N ILE A 91 4.80 -7.48 0.89
CA ILE A 91 4.47 -6.29 1.68
C ILE A 91 4.52 -5.06 0.77
N GLU A 92 3.45 -4.28 0.74
CA GLU A 92 3.47 -2.90 0.26
C GLU A 92 3.80 -2.00 1.46
N ALA A 93 5.03 -1.51 1.54
CA ALA A 93 5.48 -0.57 2.57
C ALA A 93 5.26 0.89 2.11
N GLY A 94 5.24 1.83 3.03
CA GLY A 94 4.99 3.25 2.71
C GLY A 94 3.54 3.66 2.98
N THR A 95 3.05 4.77 2.48
CA THR A 95 3.59 5.63 1.40
C THR A 95 4.72 6.50 1.94
N VAL A 96 5.82 6.51 1.21
CA VAL A 96 7.00 7.35 1.45
C VAL A 96 6.91 8.60 0.59
N THR A 97 7.32 9.71 1.13
CA THR A 97 7.46 10.99 0.42
C THR A 97 8.92 11.45 0.46
N ARG A 98 9.31 12.31 -0.46
CA ARG A 98 10.67 12.88 -0.47
C ARG A 98 11.04 13.45 0.88
N TYR A 99 10.21 14.34 1.41
CA TYR A 99 10.43 14.98 2.70
C TYR A 99 9.72 14.23 3.83
N ALA A 100 10.35 14.19 4.99
CA ALA A 100 9.70 13.77 6.22
C ALA A 100 8.49 14.66 6.52
N GLN A 101 7.40 14.04 6.94
CA GLN A 101 6.21 14.82 7.31
C GLN A 101 5.44 14.16 8.45
N PRO A 102 4.89 14.95 9.38
CA PRO A 102 4.15 14.43 10.53
C PRO A 102 2.77 13.89 10.16
N GLY A 103 2.29 14.18 8.95
CA GLY A 103 0.91 13.97 8.52
C GLY A 103 -0.05 15.05 9.03
N ASN A 104 -1.35 14.77 8.98
CA ASN A 104 -2.39 15.69 9.43
C ASN A 104 -2.52 15.70 10.96
N ALA A 105 -3.19 16.71 11.51
CA ALA A 105 -3.44 16.84 12.95
C ALA A 105 -4.23 15.64 13.50
N ARG A 106 -3.90 15.28 14.75
CA ARG A 106 -4.63 14.25 15.52
C ARG A 106 -5.83 14.85 16.25
N PRO A 107 -6.90 14.03 16.49
CA PRO A 107 -7.09 12.64 16.08
C PRO A 107 -7.34 12.51 14.58
N ARG A 108 -6.86 11.44 13.97
CA ARG A 108 -6.90 11.23 12.53
C ARG A 108 -7.22 9.80 12.09
N ILE A 109 -7.58 8.95 13.04
CA ILE A 109 -8.11 7.59 12.81
C ILE A 109 -9.34 7.40 13.68
N PHE A 110 -10.47 7.04 13.06
CA PHE A 110 -11.77 6.89 13.70
C PHE A 110 -12.35 5.53 13.40
N ARG A 111 -12.63 4.76 14.45
CA ARG A 111 -13.21 3.42 14.32
C ARG A 111 -14.72 3.48 14.32
N LEU A 112 -15.33 2.91 13.30
CA LEU A 112 -16.77 2.74 13.17
C LEU A 112 -17.10 1.26 13.42
N SER A 113 -17.08 0.86 14.69
CA SER A 113 -17.14 -0.56 15.07
C SER A 113 -18.45 -1.24 14.65
N VAL A 114 -19.58 -0.50 14.64
CA VAL A 114 -20.91 -0.99 14.20
C VAL A 114 -20.89 -1.36 12.72
N ASP A 115 -20.12 -0.64 11.92
CA ASP A 115 -20.02 -0.79 10.47
C ASP A 115 -18.84 -1.66 10.03
N ASN A 116 -18.01 -2.17 10.98
CA ASN A 116 -16.73 -2.79 10.67
C ASN A 116 -15.89 -1.93 9.73
N ALA A 117 -15.82 -0.64 10.03
CA ALA A 117 -15.22 0.38 9.19
C ALA A 117 -14.25 1.26 9.97
N LEU A 118 -13.48 2.05 9.22
CA LEU A 118 -12.52 2.99 9.74
C LEU A 118 -12.46 4.21 8.83
N ILE A 119 -12.48 5.41 9.42
CA ILE A 119 -12.16 6.66 8.70
C ILE A 119 -10.76 7.07 9.10
N ASN A 120 -9.92 7.45 8.12
CA ASN A 120 -8.61 8.01 8.39
C ASN A 120 -8.35 9.27 7.56
N ARG A 121 -7.60 10.20 8.15
CA ARG A 121 -7.03 11.38 7.50
C ARG A 121 -5.54 11.51 7.80
N MET A 122 -4.79 10.42 7.61
CA MET A 122 -3.39 10.33 8.03
C MET A 122 -2.49 11.36 7.36
N GLY A 123 -2.60 11.59 6.05
CA GLY A 123 -1.79 12.56 5.32
C GLY A 123 -0.32 12.15 5.18
N PHE A 124 -0.06 10.87 4.96
CA PHE A 124 1.27 10.27 4.75
C PHE A 124 2.32 10.63 5.83
N PRO A 125 2.06 10.38 7.14
CA PRO A 125 3.11 10.53 8.14
C PRO A 125 4.24 9.53 7.84
N ASN A 126 5.44 10.03 7.58
CA ASN A 126 6.62 9.21 7.32
C ASN A 126 7.92 10.00 7.56
N ASP A 127 9.03 9.28 7.69
CA ASP A 127 10.33 9.84 8.05
C ASP A 127 11.10 10.46 6.84
N GLY A 128 10.51 10.40 5.63
CA GLY A 128 11.14 10.85 4.40
C GLY A 128 12.07 9.80 3.78
N ALA A 129 12.29 9.94 2.45
CA ALA A 129 13.01 8.94 1.67
C ALA A 129 14.45 8.72 2.16
N ASP A 130 15.16 9.77 2.58
CA ASP A 130 16.55 9.66 3.06
C ASP A 130 16.67 8.84 4.34
N ALA A 131 15.88 9.16 5.37
CA ALA A 131 15.93 8.44 6.65
C ALA A 131 15.48 6.97 6.49
N ILE A 132 14.53 6.72 5.60
CA ILE A 132 14.08 5.36 5.29
C ILE A 132 15.19 4.60 4.55
N HIS A 133 15.85 5.20 3.56
CA HIS A 133 17.01 4.62 2.88
C HIS A 133 18.09 4.18 3.86
N GLU A 134 18.52 5.08 4.76
CA GLU A 134 19.54 4.78 5.77
C GLU A 134 19.13 3.62 6.69
N ARG A 135 17.84 3.54 7.05
CA ARG A 135 17.30 2.45 7.86
C ARG A 135 17.36 1.13 7.11
N LEU A 136 16.93 1.11 5.86
CA LEU A 136 16.91 -0.09 5.03
C LEU A 136 18.32 -0.63 4.73
N ALA A 137 19.31 0.24 4.59
CA ALA A 137 20.71 -0.16 4.42
C ALA A 137 21.25 -0.98 5.62
N ARG A 138 20.63 -0.86 6.80
CA ARG A 138 20.99 -1.59 8.03
C ARG A 138 20.06 -2.77 8.31
N LEU A 139 18.95 -2.88 7.60
CA LEU A 139 17.95 -3.91 7.81
C LEU A 139 18.16 -5.08 6.85
N LYS A 140 18.13 -6.30 7.36
CA LYS A 140 18.15 -7.48 6.48
C LYS A 140 16.84 -7.54 5.68
N LYS A 141 16.96 -7.54 4.35
CA LYS A 141 15.79 -7.68 3.46
C LYS A 141 15.09 -9.01 3.73
N PRO A 142 13.75 -9.04 3.89
CA PRO A 142 12.98 -10.28 3.95
C PRO A 142 13.10 -11.11 2.67
N ALA A 143 12.77 -12.41 2.77
CA ALA A 143 12.77 -13.31 1.61
C ALA A 143 11.55 -13.16 0.70
N ILE A 144 10.54 -12.40 1.13
CA ILE A 144 9.34 -12.11 0.33
C ILE A 144 9.48 -10.76 -0.39
N PRO A 145 8.77 -10.54 -1.51
CA PRO A 145 8.79 -9.27 -2.21
C PRO A 145 8.36 -8.08 -1.35
N ILE A 146 9.10 -6.99 -1.49
CA ILE A 146 8.78 -5.70 -0.86
C ILE A 146 8.51 -4.68 -1.95
N GLY A 147 7.26 -4.20 -2.01
CA GLY A 147 6.87 -3.07 -2.83
C GLY A 147 6.92 -1.77 -2.02
N TRP A 148 7.47 -0.71 -2.60
CA TRP A 148 7.45 0.59 -1.96
C TRP A 148 6.40 1.49 -2.61
N SER A 149 5.43 1.89 -1.80
CA SER A 149 4.47 2.94 -2.16
C SER A 149 5.13 4.29 -2.01
N ILE A 150 5.15 5.07 -3.09
CA ILE A 150 5.69 6.43 -3.15
C ILE A 150 4.59 7.43 -3.45
N GLY A 151 4.70 8.63 -2.90
CA GLY A 151 3.68 9.67 -3.05
C GLY A 151 4.27 11.06 -2.91
N LYS A 152 3.51 12.08 -3.36
CA LYS A 152 3.92 13.48 -3.28
C LYS A 152 3.91 13.99 -1.83
N SER A 153 4.97 14.67 -1.44
CA SER A 153 5.04 15.41 -0.18
C SER A 153 3.97 16.51 -0.11
N LYS A 154 3.44 16.77 1.07
CA LYS A 154 2.42 17.82 1.26
C LYS A 154 2.93 19.21 0.92
N VAL A 155 4.22 19.47 1.23
CA VAL A 155 4.87 20.77 1.00
C VAL A 155 5.28 21.01 -0.44
N THR A 156 5.41 19.94 -1.25
CA THR A 156 5.82 20.04 -2.66
C THR A 156 4.68 20.61 -3.50
N PRO A 157 4.92 21.68 -4.29
CA PRO A 157 3.96 22.18 -5.25
C PRO A 157 3.54 21.13 -6.28
N GLN A 158 2.41 21.35 -6.96
CA GLN A 158 1.89 20.35 -7.91
C GLN A 158 2.79 20.22 -9.15
N GLU A 159 3.39 21.30 -9.59
CA GLU A 159 4.33 21.40 -10.72
C GLU A 159 5.66 20.66 -10.47
N GLU A 160 6.02 20.45 -9.21
CA GLU A 160 7.22 19.73 -8.80
C GLU A 160 6.91 18.26 -8.41
N ALA A 161 5.68 17.81 -8.57
CA ALA A 161 5.23 16.50 -8.13
C ALA A 161 6.10 15.36 -8.70
N ILE A 162 6.41 15.42 -9.99
CA ILE A 162 7.18 14.36 -10.68
C ILE A 162 8.53 14.17 -10.00
N GLU A 163 9.28 15.23 -9.74
CA GLU A 163 10.61 15.11 -9.10
C GLU A 163 10.52 14.60 -7.66
N ASP A 164 9.46 14.91 -6.93
CA ASP A 164 9.22 14.38 -5.58
C ASP A 164 9.07 12.83 -5.60
N TYR A 165 8.31 12.30 -6.57
CA TYR A 165 8.20 10.86 -6.78
C TYR A 165 9.52 10.23 -7.23
N LEU A 166 10.21 10.85 -8.19
CA LEU A 166 11.49 10.35 -8.72
C LEU A 166 12.57 10.31 -7.65
N TYR A 167 12.61 11.30 -6.76
CA TYR A 167 13.54 11.31 -5.64
C TYR A 167 13.32 10.10 -4.73
N SER A 168 12.07 9.83 -4.35
CA SER A 168 11.72 8.69 -3.51
C SER A 168 12.02 7.35 -4.20
N LEU A 169 11.76 7.25 -5.51
CA LEU A 169 12.06 6.07 -6.33
C LEU A 169 13.57 5.78 -6.33
N ARG A 170 14.41 6.79 -6.62
CA ARG A 170 15.88 6.66 -6.64
C ARG A 170 16.41 6.17 -5.29
N LYS A 171 15.94 6.75 -4.20
CA LYS A 171 16.40 6.40 -2.83
C LYS A 171 16.01 4.98 -2.42
N LEU A 172 14.89 4.48 -2.88
CA LEU A 172 14.35 3.19 -2.46
C LEU A 172 14.59 2.07 -3.47
N TYR A 173 15.26 2.36 -4.61
CA TYR A 173 15.35 1.43 -5.74
C TYR A 173 15.96 0.09 -5.36
N ASP A 174 17.09 0.07 -4.66
CA ASP A 174 17.81 -1.16 -4.30
C ASP A 174 17.09 -2.01 -3.24
N PHE A 175 16.16 -1.40 -2.52
CA PHE A 175 15.37 -2.06 -1.47
C PHE A 175 13.99 -2.52 -1.93
N SER A 176 13.66 -2.29 -3.21
CA SER A 176 12.36 -2.56 -3.80
C SER A 176 12.39 -3.78 -4.72
N ASP A 177 11.30 -4.54 -4.75
CA ASP A 177 11.02 -5.52 -5.80
C ASP A 177 10.05 -4.94 -6.83
N PHE A 178 9.15 -4.02 -6.41
CA PHE A 178 8.27 -3.24 -7.26
C PHE A 178 7.93 -1.90 -6.59
N PHE A 179 7.44 -0.93 -7.37
CA PHE A 179 6.99 0.35 -6.87
C PHE A 179 5.48 0.53 -7.06
N THR A 180 4.84 1.20 -6.10
CA THR A 180 3.45 1.64 -6.21
C THR A 180 3.39 3.16 -6.25
N VAL A 181 2.92 3.71 -7.37
CA VAL A 181 2.65 5.15 -7.52
C VAL A 181 1.30 5.46 -6.87
N ASN A 182 1.33 6.10 -5.71
CA ASN A 182 0.12 6.40 -4.95
C ASN A 182 -0.40 7.81 -5.28
N VAL A 183 -1.33 7.87 -6.21
CA VAL A 183 -2.03 9.11 -6.63
C VAL A 183 -3.44 9.21 -6.05
N SER A 184 -3.84 8.29 -5.18
CA SER A 184 -5.25 8.06 -4.80
C SER A 184 -5.62 8.52 -3.40
N SER A 185 -4.68 9.00 -2.58
CA SER A 185 -4.99 9.41 -1.21
C SER A 185 -5.91 10.64 -1.18
N PRO A 186 -7.04 10.58 -0.44
CA PRO A 186 -7.92 11.73 -0.27
C PRO A 186 -7.38 12.74 0.76
N ASN A 187 -6.30 12.42 1.45
CA ASN A 187 -5.83 13.12 2.64
C ASN A 187 -4.63 14.06 2.38
N THR A 188 -4.22 14.19 1.12
CA THR A 188 -3.18 15.10 0.66
C THR A 188 -3.78 16.05 -0.37
N PRO A 189 -3.75 17.38 -0.15
CA PRO A 189 -4.36 18.34 -1.06
C PRO A 189 -3.82 18.21 -2.48
N GLY A 190 -4.72 18.20 -3.46
CA GLY A 190 -4.39 18.15 -4.89
C GLY A 190 -3.85 16.82 -5.41
N LEU A 191 -3.55 15.85 -4.54
CA LEU A 191 -2.94 14.59 -4.97
C LEU A 191 -3.79 13.82 -6.00
N ARG A 192 -5.11 13.77 -5.80
CA ARG A 192 -6.01 13.05 -6.69
C ARG A 192 -6.13 13.65 -8.09
N LYS A 193 -5.72 14.92 -8.29
CA LYS A 193 -5.60 15.52 -9.62
C LYS A 193 -4.53 14.85 -10.48
N LEU A 194 -3.58 14.14 -9.84
CA LEU A 194 -2.61 13.30 -10.55
C LEU A 194 -3.22 12.03 -11.15
N GLN A 195 -4.51 11.74 -10.90
CA GLN A 195 -5.24 10.66 -11.57
C GLN A 195 -5.93 11.13 -12.87
N ASP A 196 -6.00 12.43 -13.11
CA ASP A 196 -6.48 12.96 -14.39
C ASP A 196 -5.51 12.54 -15.50
N LYS A 197 -6.02 12.27 -16.71
CA LYS A 197 -5.31 11.60 -17.81
C LYS A 197 -3.92 12.16 -18.09
N GLU A 198 -3.81 13.45 -18.39
CA GLU A 198 -2.53 14.08 -18.75
C GLU A 198 -1.51 14.11 -17.58
N PRO A 199 -1.86 14.53 -16.36
CA PRO A 199 -0.95 14.46 -15.22
C PRO A 199 -0.50 13.03 -14.89
N LEU A 200 -1.41 12.06 -15.00
CA LEU A 200 -1.09 10.65 -14.77
C LEU A 200 -0.10 10.15 -15.81
N ASP A 201 -0.35 10.46 -17.08
CA ASP A 201 0.49 10.05 -18.19
C ASP A 201 1.93 10.57 -18.04
N GLN A 202 2.09 11.87 -17.77
CA GLN A 202 3.40 12.49 -17.57
C GLN A 202 4.14 11.90 -16.36
N LEU A 203 3.45 11.68 -15.25
CA LEU A 203 4.02 11.11 -14.03
C LEU A 203 4.49 9.67 -14.26
N LEU A 204 3.63 8.82 -14.85
CA LEU A 204 3.97 7.42 -15.06
C LEU A 204 5.06 7.24 -16.11
N GLN A 205 5.07 8.08 -17.17
CA GLN A 205 6.17 8.11 -18.14
C GLN A 205 7.51 8.40 -17.45
N ALA A 206 7.59 9.44 -16.64
CA ALA A 206 8.81 9.81 -15.96
C ALA A 206 9.30 8.71 -15.00
N ILE A 207 8.39 8.09 -14.24
CA ILE A 207 8.72 7.02 -13.28
C ILE A 207 9.22 5.76 -14.00
N VAL A 208 8.58 5.35 -15.10
CA VAL A 208 9.01 4.18 -15.87
C VAL A 208 10.38 4.42 -16.49
N GLN A 209 10.59 5.58 -17.13
CA GLN A 209 11.89 5.95 -17.71
C GLN A 209 13.02 5.97 -16.66
N GLU A 210 12.77 6.52 -15.48
CA GLU A 210 13.75 6.53 -14.40
C GLU A 210 14.04 5.12 -13.89
N SER A 211 13.01 4.27 -13.76
CA SER A 211 13.21 2.86 -13.34
C SER A 211 14.06 2.09 -14.36
N GLU A 212 13.85 2.33 -15.65
CA GLU A 212 14.66 1.74 -16.72
C GLU A 212 16.10 2.25 -16.70
N ALA A 213 16.30 3.55 -16.51
CA ALA A 213 17.64 4.15 -16.40
C ALA A 213 18.42 3.63 -15.18
N LEU A 214 17.74 3.42 -14.05
CA LEU A 214 18.34 2.84 -12.85
C LEU A 214 18.72 1.37 -13.04
N ALA A 215 17.90 0.59 -13.73
CA ALA A 215 18.21 -0.79 -14.07
C ALA A 215 19.49 -0.90 -14.90
N GLN A 216 19.64 -0.04 -15.92
CA GLN A 216 20.85 0.02 -16.74
C GLN A 216 22.11 0.37 -15.94
N ARG A 217 22.00 1.28 -14.97
CA ARG A 217 23.14 1.69 -14.11
C ARG A 217 23.56 0.62 -13.11
N THR A 218 22.65 -0.25 -12.71
CA THR A 218 22.89 -1.32 -11.73
C THR A 218 23.12 -2.68 -12.37
N ASP A 219 23.30 -2.74 -13.70
CA ASP A 219 23.44 -3.99 -14.47
C ASP A 219 22.29 -4.99 -14.19
N SER A 220 21.13 -4.48 -13.80
CA SER A 220 19.96 -5.30 -13.57
C SER A 220 19.35 -5.74 -14.90
N PRO A 221 19.00 -7.02 -15.08
CA PRO A 221 18.44 -7.51 -16.34
C PRO A 221 17.08 -6.88 -16.68
N THR A 222 16.37 -6.37 -15.67
CA THR A 222 15.04 -5.78 -15.84
C THR A 222 14.82 -4.61 -14.88
N ALA A 223 14.11 -3.59 -15.34
CA ALA A 223 13.64 -2.50 -14.50
C ALA A 223 12.64 -3.02 -13.45
N LYS A 224 12.59 -2.33 -12.30
CA LYS A 224 11.58 -2.64 -11.27
C LYS A 224 10.19 -2.34 -11.80
N ALA A 225 9.27 -3.26 -11.54
CA ALA A 225 7.88 -3.09 -11.95
C ALA A 225 7.24 -1.87 -11.28
N VAL A 226 6.53 -1.06 -12.08
CA VAL A 226 5.78 0.11 -11.61
C VAL A 226 4.29 -0.22 -11.63
N LEU A 227 3.63 -0.06 -10.50
CA LEU A 227 2.20 -0.23 -10.31
C LEU A 227 1.57 1.12 -9.97
N VAL A 228 0.29 1.30 -10.28
CA VAL A 228 -0.47 2.49 -9.88
C VAL A 228 -1.58 2.12 -8.91
N LYS A 229 -1.75 2.89 -7.83
CA LYS A 229 -2.84 2.70 -6.85
C LYS A 229 -3.90 3.76 -7.03
N ILE A 230 -5.12 3.33 -7.33
CA ILE A 230 -6.24 4.18 -7.71
C ILE A 230 -7.27 4.35 -6.59
N ALA A 231 -8.06 5.43 -6.69
CA ALA A 231 -9.18 5.69 -5.80
C ALA A 231 -10.45 4.92 -6.25
N PRO A 232 -11.31 4.53 -5.31
CA PRO A 232 -12.59 3.89 -5.66
C PRO A 232 -13.63 4.87 -6.20
N ASP A 233 -13.38 6.18 -6.04
CA ASP A 233 -14.35 7.24 -6.36
C ASP A 233 -14.26 7.68 -7.84
N LEU A 234 -13.43 7.03 -8.67
CA LEU A 234 -13.31 7.30 -10.10
C LEU A 234 -14.60 6.90 -10.84
N THR A 235 -14.99 7.69 -11.84
CA THR A 235 -16.04 7.35 -12.80
C THR A 235 -15.54 6.30 -13.80
N GLU A 236 -16.43 5.71 -14.60
CA GLU A 236 -16.05 4.77 -15.66
C GLU A 236 -15.12 5.45 -16.69
N ASP A 237 -15.45 6.66 -17.16
CA ASP A 237 -14.59 7.41 -18.09
C ASP A 237 -13.17 7.65 -17.50
N GLN A 238 -13.09 7.95 -16.20
CA GLN A 238 -11.80 8.11 -15.53
C GLN A 238 -11.05 6.78 -15.38
N LEU A 239 -11.76 5.66 -15.20
CA LEU A 239 -11.15 4.33 -15.19
C LEU A 239 -10.61 3.97 -16.58
N ASP A 240 -11.32 4.33 -17.66
CA ASP A 240 -10.86 4.15 -19.02
C ASP A 240 -9.59 4.95 -19.31
N ASP A 241 -9.53 6.20 -18.87
CA ASP A 241 -8.32 7.02 -18.95
C ASP A 241 -7.13 6.37 -18.22
N VAL A 242 -7.37 5.85 -17.01
CA VAL A 242 -6.33 5.12 -16.25
C VAL A 242 -5.87 3.87 -17.01
N ILE A 243 -6.79 3.09 -17.56
CA ILE A 243 -6.48 1.88 -18.33
C ILE A 243 -5.63 2.24 -19.55
N GLU A 244 -6.06 3.25 -20.33
CA GLU A 244 -5.34 3.70 -21.52
C GLU A 244 -3.91 4.12 -21.19
N VAL A 245 -3.74 5.00 -20.18
CA VAL A 245 -2.42 5.47 -19.76
C VAL A 245 -1.55 4.31 -19.25
N CYS A 246 -2.11 3.39 -18.44
CA CYS A 246 -1.37 2.24 -17.94
C CYS A 246 -0.87 1.32 -19.06
N LEU A 247 -1.68 1.09 -20.08
CA LEU A 247 -1.30 0.29 -21.26
C LEU A 247 -0.22 1.00 -22.09
N GLN A 248 -0.39 2.30 -22.36
CA GLN A 248 0.57 3.10 -23.13
C GLN A 248 1.94 3.22 -22.45
N ARG A 249 1.96 3.32 -21.12
CA ARG A 249 3.20 3.50 -20.33
C ARG A 249 3.77 2.20 -19.78
N ASN A 250 3.30 1.03 -20.23
CA ASN A 250 3.78 -0.28 -19.82
C ASN A 250 3.76 -0.47 -18.29
N ILE A 251 2.71 0.05 -17.63
CA ILE A 251 2.50 -0.16 -16.19
C ILE A 251 2.23 -1.64 -15.95
N ARG A 252 2.88 -2.19 -14.92
CA ARG A 252 2.95 -3.63 -14.69
C ARG A 252 1.86 -4.15 -13.76
N GLY A 253 1.07 -3.25 -13.14
CA GLY A 253 -0.04 -3.64 -12.27
C GLY A 253 -0.88 -2.44 -11.82
N ILE A 254 -2.15 -2.70 -11.49
CA ILE A 254 -3.05 -1.72 -10.88
C ILE A 254 -3.45 -2.22 -9.49
N ILE A 255 -3.38 -1.34 -8.48
CA ILE A 255 -3.85 -1.64 -7.12
C ILE A 255 -5.20 -0.97 -6.92
N ALA A 256 -6.25 -1.76 -6.76
CA ALA A 256 -7.62 -1.33 -6.58
C ALA A 256 -8.21 -1.89 -5.27
N THR A 257 -8.60 -1.03 -4.29
CA THR A 257 -8.61 0.42 -4.34
C THR A 257 -8.02 1.04 -3.07
N ASN A 258 -7.80 2.37 -3.09
CA ASN A 258 -7.59 3.15 -1.87
C ASN A 258 -8.94 3.33 -1.13
N THR A 259 -8.97 4.18 -0.11
CA THR A 259 -10.16 4.53 0.67
C THR A 259 -11.07 5.51 -0.07
N THR A 260 -12.38 5.51 0.23
CA THR A 260 -13.40 6.36 -0.42
C THR A 260 -13.73 7.62 0.40
N LEU A 261 -14.13 8.69 -0.27
CA LEU A 261 -14.77 9.85 0.35
C LEU A 261 -16.28 9.65 0.54
N ALA A 262 -16.89 8.69 -0.15
CA ALA A 262 -18.29 8.37 0.03
C ALA A 262 -18.59 7.84 1.46
N ARG A 263 -19.80 8.06 1.92
CA ARG A 263 -20.30 7.61 3.23
C ARG A 263 -21.49 6.65 3.10
N THR A 264 -21.73 6.17 1.88
CA THR A 264 -22.78 5.19 1.60
C THR A 264 -22.54 3.88 2.35
N GLY A 265 -23.60 3.23 2.81
CA GLY A 265 -23.52 1.96 3.52
C GLY A 265 -23.17 2.05 5.00
N LEU A 266 -22.97 3.26 5.55
CA LEU A 266 -22.83 3.46 7.00
C LEU A 266 -24.19 3.37 7.70
N ARG A 267 -24.23 2.61 8.79
CA ARG A 267 -25.38 2.56 9.71
C ARG A 267 -25.37 3.72 10.69
N GLN A 268 -24.16 4.17 11.05
CA GLN A 268 -23.95 5.30 11.93
C GLN A 268 -23.41 6.48 11.12
N THR A 269 -24.11 7.60 11.16
CA THR A 269 -23.62 8.84 10.53
C THR A 269 -22.32 9.29 11.17
N SER A 270 -21.37 9.74 10.36
CA SER A 270 -20.11 10.30 10.82
C SER A 270 -19.82 11.60 10.08
N SER A 271 -19.54 12.66 10.82
CA SER A 271 -19.11 13.97 10.31
C SER A 271 -17.59 14.02 10.05
N GLU A 272 -16.86 12.97 10.39
CA GLU A 272 -15.40 12.95 10.24
C GLU A 272 -15.00 12.96 8.77
N SER A 273 -14.10 13.88 8.43
CA SER A 273 -13.45 13.94 7.12
C SER A 273 -12.36 12.86 6.99
N GLY A 274 -12.03 12.50 5.76
CA GLY A 274 -10.99 11.51 5.44
C GLY A 274 -11.52 10.32 4.66
N GLY A 275 -10.64 9.35 4.38
CA GLY A 275 -10.97 8.16 3.61
C GLY A 275 -11.63 7.08 4.47
N LEU A 276 -12.78 6.58 4.02
CA LEU A 276 -13.50 5.47 4.62
C LEU A 276 -13.00 4.15 4.04
N SER A 277 -12.74 3.18 4.91
CA SER A 277 -12.36 1.81 4.58
C SER A 277 -13.20 0.79 5.36
N GLY A 278 -13.05 -0.48 5.00
CA GLY A 278 -13.76 -1.57 5.65
C GLY A 278 -15.03 -1.98 4.89
N ARG A 279 -15.98 -2.62 5.60
CA ARG A 279 -17.14 -3.24 4.99
C ARG A 279 -17.98 -2.34 4.06
N PRO A 280 -18.21 -1.05 4.36
CA PRO A 280 -18.99 -0.17 3.48
C PRO A 280 -18.34 0.04 2.09
N LEU A 281 -17.00 -0.04 2.01
CA LEU A 281 -16.28 0.13 0.75
C LEU A 281 -16.26 -1.15 -0.11
N HIS A 282 -16.54 -2.31 0.46
CA HIS A 282 -16.32 -3.61 -0.18
C HIS A 282 -17.00 -3.74 -1.55
N THR A 283 -18.31 -3.43 -1.62
CA THR A 283 -19.06 -3.52 -2.89
C THR A 283 -18.46 -2.63 -3.97
N ARG A 284 -18.17 -1.36 -3.64
CA ARG A 284 -17.58 -0.42 -4.61
C ARG A 284 -16.18 -0.85 -5.07
N SER A 285 -15.37 -1.38 -4.16
CA SER A 285 -14.05 -1.91 -4.51
C SER A 285 -14.16 -3.08 -5.50
N LEU A 286 -15.10 -4.00 -5.29
CA LEU A 286 -15.35 -5.11 -6.21
C LEU A 286 -15.88 -4.63 -7.57
N GLU A 287 -16.75 -3.61 -7.62
CA GLU A 287 -17.22 -3.02 -8.88
C GLU A 287 -16.05 -2.49 -9.70
N VAL A 288 -15.16 -1.71 -9.07
CA VAL A 288 -13.96 -1.18 -9.74
C VAL A 288 -13.04 -2.31 -10.23
N ILE A 289 -12.81 -3.33 -9.40
CA ILE A 289 -11.97 -4.48 -9.78
C ILE A 289 -12.57 -5.22 -10.97
N ARG A 290 -13.89 -5.46 -10.97
CA ARG A 290 -14.58 -6.12 -12.10
C ARG A 290 -14.48 -5.28 -13.37
N TYR A 291 -14.71 -3.98 -13.27
CA TYR A 291 -14.59 -3.06 -14.41
C TYR A 291 -13.18 -3.14 -15.01
N LEU A 292 -12.14 -3.00 -14.19
CA LEU A 292 -10.76 -3.12 -14.64
C LEU A 292 -10.47 -4.49 -15.26
N SER A 293 -10.92 -5.57 -14.63
CA SER A 293 -10.69 -6.94 -15.15
C SER A 293 -11.31 -7.15 -16.52
N GLN A 294 -12.51 -6.61 -16.76
CA GLN A 294 -13.21 -6.70 -18.05
C GLN A 294 -12.54 -5.88 -19.16
N HIS A 295 -11.98 -4.70 -18.83
CA HIS A 295 -11.41 -3.78 -19.82
C HIS A 295 -9.90 -3.94 -20.03
N LEU A 296 -9.19 -4.56 -19.08
CA LEU A 296 -7.75 -4.85 -19.23
C LEU A 296 -7.46 -6.12 -20.02
N ASP A 297 -8.43 -6.99 -20.23
CA ASP A 297 -8.27 -8.25 -20.99
C ASP A 297 -7.01 -9.05 -20.54
N ASN A 298 -6.81 -9.16 -19.23
CA ASN A 298 -5.65 -9.82 -18.61
C ASN A 298 -4.26 -9.26 -18.99
N LYS A 299 -4.18 -8.10 -19.64
CA LYS A 299 -2.89 -7.49 -20.03
C LYS A 299 -2.11 -6.92 -18.85
N ILE A 300 -2.81 -6.45 -17.82
CA ILE A 300 -2.22 -5.89 -16.60
C ILE A 300 -2.84 -6.58 -15.39
N PRO A 301 -2.05 -7.20 -14.50
CA PRO A 301 -2.55 -7.80 -13.27
C PRO A 301 -3.11 -6.76 -12.29
N ILE A 302 -4.10 -7.18 -11.50
CA ILE A 302 -4.76 -6.35 -10.49
C ILE A 302 -4.44 -6.90 -9.10
N ILE A 303 -4.00 -6.02 -8.19
CA ILE A 303 -3.94 -6.31 -6.76
C ILE A 303 -5.19 -5.73 -6.11
N GLY A 304 -6.11 -6.59 -5.71
CA GLY A 304 -7.31 -6.19 -4.98
C GLY A 304 -7.00 -5.82 -3.54
N VAL A 305 -7.54 -4.70 -3.06
CA VAL A 305 -7.39 -4.25 -1.66
C VAL A 305 -8.76 -4.18 -0.99
N GLY A 306 -8.92 -4.88 0.11
CA GLY A 306 -10.15 -4.85 0.88
C GLY A 306 -10.21 -5.91 1.97
N VAL A 307 -11.30 -5.92 2.72
CA VAL A 307 -11.58 -6.94 3.74
C VAL A 307 -12.28 -8.11 3.07
N SER A 308 -11.61 -9.26 2.99
CA SER A 308 -12.28 -10.51 2.67
C SER A 308 -13.22 -10.89 3.81
N SER A 309 -14.50 -11.04 3.53
CA SER A 309 -15.53 -11.36 4.53
C SER A 309 -15.82 -12.87 4.67
N GLY A 310 -15.08 -13.72 3.97
CA GLY A 310 -15.26 -15.17 4.01
C GLY A 310 -14.05 -15.95 3.46
N PRO A 311 -14.07 -17.28 3.51
CA PRO A 311 -13.09 -18.06 2.79
C PRO A 311 -13.18 -17.76 1.31
N MET A 312 -12.04 -17.49 0.67
CA MET A 312 -11.99 -17.34 -0.79
C MET A 312 -12.37 -18.68 -1.40
N THR A 313 -13.53 -18.75 -2.03
CA THR A 313 -13.90 -19.90 -2.85
C THR A 313 -13.10 -19.84 -4.14
N PRO A 314 -12.41 -20.93 -4.55
CA PRO A 314 -11.74 -20.98 -5.83
C PRO A 314 -12.76 -20.73 -6.93
N GLY A 315 -12.62 -19.62 -7.69
CA GLY A 315 -13.48 -19.30 -8.84
C GLY A 315 -14.39 -18.09 -8.68
N GLU A 316 -14.42 -17.40 -7.54
CA GLU A 316 -15.00 -16.05 -7.47
C GLU A 316 -13.93 -15.01 -7.88
N PRO A 317 -14.28 -14.13 -8.85
CA PRO A 317 -13.37 -13.12 -9.40
C PRO A 317 -13.02 -12.03 -8.37
#